data_5678eb77c4c1c95b7eb0ce5141b4db8d
#
_entry.id   5678eb77c4c1c95b7eb0ce5141b4db8d
#
_cell.length_a   1.000
_cell.length_b   1.000
_cell.length_c   1.000
_cell.angle_alpha   90.00
_cell.angle_beta   90.00
_cell.angle_gamma   90.00
#
_symmetry.space_group_name_H-M   'P 1'
#
loop_
_entity.id
_entity.type
_entity.pdbx_description
1 polymer ?
#
loop_
_entity_poly.entity_id
_entity_poly.type
_entity_poly.pdbx_seq_one_letter_code
_entity_poly.pdbx_strand_id
1 'polypeptide(L)'
;MGSGAYSVFIDQQAGGGPAGPLRRVVLLPPPELSGGVKFSTVVLSLAYDNFGDPGAPATIPATVRVLRGSGPVQTLNVNIEVGRKFFHFMQAGDQAASVELNPPAGFRPQVSAMVEYAFP
;
A
#
# COMPACT_ATOMS: atom_id res chain seq x y z
N MET A 1 18.11 -17.83 -6.61
CA MET A 1 18.09 -16.68 -5.70
C MET A 1 17.85 -15.40 -6.49
N GLY A 2 16.89 -14.61 -6.07
CA GLY A 2 16.58 -13.36 -6.74
C GLY A 2 15.77 -12.45 -5.86
N SER A 3 15.67 -11.21 -6.31
CA SER A 3 14.85 -10.20 -5.63
C SER A 3 14.33 -9.21 -6.66
N GLY A 4 13.31 -8.47 -6.27
CA GLY A 4 12.76 -7.44 -7.11
C GLY A 4 11.80 -6.55 -6.32
N ALA A 5 11.27 -5.55 -7.03
CA ALA A 5 10.31 -4.63 -6.45
C ALA A 5 9.43 -4.05 -7.55
N TYR A 6 8.22 -3.67 -7.19
CA TYR A 6 7.37 -2.83 -8.03
C TYR A 6 6.61 -1.85 -7.16
N SER A 7 6.15 -0.76 -7.76
CA SER A 7 5.43 0.27 -7.01
C SER A 7 4.22 0.74 -7.79
N VAL A 8 3.21 1.21 -7.06
CA VAL A 8 1.99 1.81 -7.61
C VAL A 8 1.61 3.00 -6.75
N PHE A 9 0.90 3.95 -7.34
CA PHE A 9 0.33 5.06 -6.56
C PHE A 9 -1.04 4.68 -6.04
N ILE A 10 -1.37 5.17 -4.84
CA ILE A 10 -2.71 5.03 -4.27
C ILE A 10 -3.50 6.25 -4.71
N ASP A 11 -4.04 6.17 -5.93
CA ASP A 11 -4.61 7.31 -6.63
C ASP A 11 -6.05 7.08 -7.10
N GLN A 12 -6.61 5.91 -6.85
CA GLN A 12 -7.97 5.59 -7.29
C GLN A 12 -8.98 6.03 -6.24
N GLN A 13 -9.92 6.85 -6.67
CA GLN A 13 -10.96 7.33 -5.79
C GLN A 13 -12.00 6.25 -5.52
N ALA A 14 -12.26 5.99 -4.23
CA ALA A 14 -13.32 5.08 -3.83
C ALA A 14 -14.62 5.88 -3.72
N GLY A 15 -15.70 5.37 -4.33
CA GLY A 15 -17.04 5.93 -4.14
C GLY A 15 -17.42 7.11 -5.02
N GLY A 16 -16.64 7.53 -5.98
CA GLY A 16 -17.07 8.40 -7.06
C GLY A 16 -17.35 9.86 -6.75
N GLY A 17 -16.92 10.39 -5.60
CA GLY A 17 -17.03 11.82 -5.31
C GLY A 17 -15.69 12.54 -5.50
N PRO A 18 -15.65 13.87 -5.70
CA PRO A 18 -14.40 14.61 -5.88
C PRO A 18 -13.55 14.71 -4.61
N ALA A 19 -14.10 14.37 -3.46
CA ALA A 19 -13.42 14.42 -2.15
C ALA A 19 -13.77 13.17 -1.37
N GLY A 20 -13.20 12.06 -1.74
CA GLY A 20 -13.42 10.78 -1.05
C GLY A 20 -12.10 10.11 -0.70
N PRO A 21 -12.14 9.01 0.03
CA PRO A 21 -10.95 8.23 0.28
C PRO A 21 -10.34 7.71 -1.02
N LEU A 22 -9.02 7.58 -1.02
CA LEU A 22 -8.29 6.97 -2.13
C LEU A 22 -8.00 5.51 -1.77
N ARG A 23 -8.15 4.61 -2.73
CA ARG A 23 -7.95 3.20 -2.49
C ARG A 23 -7.30 2.52 -3.68
N ARG A 24 -6.47 1.54 -3.38
CA ARG A 24 -5.93 0.65 -4.40
C ARG A 24 -5.63 -0.72 -3.81
N VAL A 25 -5.87 -1.76 -4.60
CA VAL A 25 -5.47 -3.12 -4.26
C VAL A 25 -4.08 -3.35 -4.85
N VAL A 26 -3.14 -3.73 -3.99
CA VAL A 26 -1.75 -4.01 -4.35
C VAL A 26 -1.57 -5.51 -4.31
N LEU A 27 -1.19 -6.10 -5.44
CA LEU A 27 -1.03 -7.55 -5.56
C LEU A 27 0.32 -8.00 -4.97
N LEU A 28 0.29 -9.11 -4.27
CA LEU A 28 1.43 -9.69 -3.55
C LEU A 28 1.46 -11.21 -3.82
N PRO A 29 2.34 -11.74 -4.60
CA PRO A 29 3.40 -11.09 -5.39
C PRO A 29 2.89 -10.41 -6.64
N PRO A 30 3.79 -9.67 -7.37
CA PRO A 30 3.39 -9.07 -8.65
C PRO A 30 2.86 -10.11 -9.63
N PRO A 31 1.89 -9.75 -10.49
CA PRO A 31 1.24 -10.72 -11.38
C PRO A 31 2.21 -11.47 -12.30
N GLU A 32 3.27 -10.83 -12.75
CA GLU A 32 4.26 -11.45 -13.64
C GLU A 32 5.07 -12.55 -12.97
N LEU A 33 5.06 -12.62 -11.65
CA LEU A 33 5.77 -13.64 -10.89
C LEU A 33 4.83 -14.61 -10.20
N SER A 34 3.51 -14.50 -10.43
CA SER A 34 2.55 -15.45 -9.89
C SER A 34 2.67 -16.78 -10.64
N GLY A 35 2.18 -17.86 -10.04
CA GLY A 35 2.14 -19.16 -10.69
C GLY A 35 3.20 -20.13 -10.20
N GLY A 36 3.43 -20.19 -8.90
CA GLY A 36 4.27 -21.24 -8.32
C GLY A 36 5.60 -20.79 -7.78
N VAL A 37 5.95 -19.52 -7.95
CA VAL A 37 7.16 -18.98 -7.34
C VAL A 37 6.94 -18.84 -5.85
N LYS A 38 7.88 -19.35 -5.06
CA LYS A 38 7.87 -19.21 -3.61
C LYS A 38 8.75 -18.04 -3.22
N PHE A 39 8.21 -17.17 -2.38
CA PHE A 39 8.94 -16.01 -1.89
C PHE A 39 9.43 -16.28 -0.48
N SER A 40 10.68 -15.92 -0.20
CA SER A 40 11.24 -15.98 1.14
C SER A 40 10.83 -14.75 1.95
N THR A 41 10.65 -13.61 1.31
CA THR A 41 10.27 -12.37 1.96
C THR A 41 9.44 -11.54 1.01
N VAL A 42 8.36 -10.96 1.52
CA VAL A 42 7.57 -9.94 0.80
C VAL A 42 7.28 -8.82 1.78
N VAL A 43 7.67 -7.61 1.43
CA VAL A 43 7.48 -6.42 2.27
C VAL A 43 6.69 -5.38 1.50
N LEU A 44 5.59 -4.93 2.11
CA LEU A 44 4.82 -3.80 1.61
C LEU A 44 5.29 -2.54 2.33
N SER A 45 5.60 -1.49 1.59
CA SER A 45 5.89 -0.19 2.17
C SER A 45 5.01 0.89 1.58
N LEU A 46 4.67 1.89 2.40
CA LEU A 46 3.88 3.05 1.99
C LEU A 46 4.69 4.30 2.26
N ALA A 47 4.76 5.20 1.29
CA ALA A 47 5.49 6.45 1.39
C ALA A 47 4.60 7.61 0.98
N TYR A 48 4.55 8.64 1.82
CA TYR A 48 3.79 9.86 1.58
C TYR A 48 4.76 11.00 1.30
N ASP A 49 4.52 11.69 0.18
CA ASP A 49 5.31 12.86 -0.21
C ASP A 49 4.40 14.08 -0.29
N ASN A 50 4.73 15.13 0.45
CA ASN A 50 3.99 16.40 0.40
C ASN A 50 4.71 17.46 -0.44
N PHE A 51 5.83 17.11 -1.09
CA PHE A 51 6.62 17.99 -1.94
C PHE A 51 7.02 19.30 -1.28
N GLY A 52 7.17 19.28 0.05
CA GLY A 52 7.55 20.47 0.79
C GLY A 52 6.43 21.49 0.95
N ASP A 53 5.19 21.13 0.65
CA ASP A 53 4.04 22.01 0.80
C ASP A 53 3.75 22.25 2.28
N PRO A 54 3.91 23.50 2.80
CA PRO A 54 3.66 23.77 4.21
C PRO A 54 2.19 23.67 4.60
N GLY A 55 1.27 23.72 3.63
CA GLY A 55 -0.16 23.56 3.87
C GLY A 55 -0.62 22.13 3.88
N ALA A 56 0.25 21.17 3.53
CA ALA A 56 -0.10 19.77 3.52
C ALA A 56 -0.04 19.16 4.92
N PRO A 57 -0.91 18.19 5.25
CA PRO A 57 -0.82 17.52 6.54
C PRO A 57 0.50 16.76 6.67
N ALA A 58 1.00 16.65 7.90
CA ALA A 58 2.23 15.91 8.17
C ALA A 58 2.00 14.40 8.12
N THR A 59 0.77 13.95 8.32
CA THR A 59 0.40 12.52 8.30
C THR A 59 -0.91 12.31 7.55
N ILE A 60 -1.04 11.14 6.96
CA ILE A 60 -2.28 10.71 6.29
C ILE A 60 -2.75 9.42 6.96
N PRO A 61 -3.96 9.40 7.52
CA PRO A 61 -4.52 8.16 8.04
C PRO A 61 -4.78 7.17 6.91
N ALA A 62 -4.43 5.92 7.15
CA ALA A 62 -4.60 4.86 6.15
C ALA A 62 -5.11 3.58 6.82
N THR A 63 -5.85 2.81 6.07
CA THR A 63 -6.28 1.47 6.45
C THR A 63 -5.73 0.48 5.46
N VAL A 64 -4.98 -0.49 5.95
CA VAL A 64 -4.40 -1.56 5.13
C VAL A 64 -5.11 -2.86 5.49
N ARG A 65 -5.77 -3.47 4.52
CA ARG A 65 -6.43 -4.77 4.70
C ARG A 65 -5.67 -5.82 3.92
N VAL A 66 -5.12 -6.77 4.64
CA VAL A 66 -4.41 -7.89 4.03
C VAL A 66 -5.44 -8.92 3.60
N LEU A 67 -5.35 -9.34 2.33
CA LEU A 67 -6.33 -10.25 1.72
C LEU A 67 -5.70 -11.62 1.51
N ARG A 68 -6.45 -12.65 1.90
CA ARG A 68 -6.08 -14.05 1.68
C ARG A 68 -7.33 -14.81 1.26
N GLY A 69 -7.29 -15.40 0.07
CA GLY A 69 -8.46 -16.09 -0.46
C GLY A 69 -9.62 -15.13 -0.69
N SER A 70 -10.76 -15.41 -0.07
CA SER A 70 -12.01 -14.69 -0.33
C SER A 70 -12.25 -13.47 0.55
N GLY A 71 -11.34 -13.15 1.48
CA GLY A 71 -11.60 -12.03 2.37
C GLY A 71 -10.38 -11.52 3.12
N PRO A 72 -10.55 -10.40 3.84
CA PRO A 72 -9.48 -9.84 4.65
C PRO A 72 -9.20 -10.70 5.86
N VAL A 73 -7.91 -10.90 6.16
CA VAL A 73 -7.44 -11.66 7.32
C VAL A 73 -6.79 -10.77 8.36
N GLN A 74 -6.47 -9.53 8.01
CA GLN A 74 -5.86 -8.58 8.93
C GLN A 74 -6.18 -7.15 8.48
N THR A 75 -6.46 -6.28 9.44
CA THR A 75 -6.72 -4.86 9.18
C THR A 75 -5.78 -4.05 10.06
N LEU A 76 -5.03 -3.15 9.44
CA LEU A 76 -4.09 -2.25 10.09
C LEU A 76 -4.55 -0.81 9.87
N ASN A 77 -4.69 -0.06 10.96
CA ASN A 77 -4.95 1.38 10.90
C ASN A 77 -3.66 2.10 11.26
N VAL A 78 -3.12 2.85 10.31
CA VAL A 78 -1.81 3.47 10.44
C VAL A 78 -1.87 4.93 10.02
N ASN A 79 -0.89 5.71 10.46
CA ASN A 79 -0.66 7.08 9.99
C ASN A 79 0.63 7.09 9.19
N ILE A 80 0.55 7.51 7.93
CA ILE A 80 1.71 7.58 7.06
C ILE A 80 2.31 8.97 7.18
N GLU A 81 3.56 9.07 7.63
CA GLU A 81 4.26 10.34 7.86
C GLU A 81 5.10 10.73 6.66
N VAL A 82 5.20 12.03 6.41
CA VAL A 82 6.18 12.55 5.44
C VAL A 82 7.58 12.17 5.88
N GLY A 83 8.37 11.63 4.94
CA GLY A 83 9.76 11.28 5.20
C GLY A 83 9.98 10.00 5.97
N ARG A 84 8.91 9.28 6.29
CA ARG A 84 9.00 8.02 7.03
C ARG A 84 8.09 6.97 6.40
N LYS A 85 8.68 5.93 5.84
CA LYS A 85 7.91 4.85 5.24
C LYS A 85 7.27 3.98 6.31
N PHE A 86 6.04 3.55 6.04
CA PHE A 86 5.41 2.46 6.77
C PHE A 86 5.82 1.14 6.13
N PHE A 87 6.16 0.14 6.95
CA PHE A 87 6.55 -1.18 6.47
C PHE A 87 5.68 -2.25 7.11
N HIS A 88 5.31 -3.25 6.32
CA HIS A 88 4.61 -4.43 6.80
C HIS A 88 5.14 -5.66 6.08
N PHE A 89 5.62 -6.63 6.86
CA PHE A 89 6.07 -7.92 6.33
C PHE A 89 4.86 -8.80 6.11
N MET A 90 4.73 -9.32 4.89
CA MET A 90 3.61 -10.18 4.53
C MET A 90 3.91 -11.60 4.96
N GLN A 91 2.85 -12.32 5.31
CA GLN A 91 2.94 -13.73 5.70
C GLN A 91 2.61 -14.65 4.54
N ALA A 92 3.05 -15.91 4.64
CA ALA A 92 2.76 -16.91 3.61
C ALA A 92 1.24 -17.03 3.42
N GLY A 93 0.82 -17.04 2.16
CA GLY A 93 -0.59 -17.11 1.80
C GLY A 93 -1.27 -15.78 1.56
N ASP A 94 -0.65 -14.67 1.95
CA ASP A 94 -1.19 -13.34 1.66
C ASP A 94 -1.11 -13.09 0.15
N GLN A 95 -2.20 -12.61 -0.44
CA GLN A 95 -2.32 -12.46 -1.89
C GLN A 95 -2.33 -11.01 -2.33
N ALA A 96 -2.83 -10.12 -1.47
CA ALA A 96 -2.96 -8.72 -1.81
C ALA A 96 -3.11 -7.88 -0.55
N ALA A 97 -2.94 -6.58 -0.70
CA ALA A 97 -3.26 -5.61 0.33
C ALA A 97 -4.15 -4.53 -0.27
N SER A 98 -5.30 -4.28 0.34
CA SER A 98 -6.16 -3.15 -0.03
C SER A 98 -5.76 -1.96 0.83
N VAL A 99 -5.23 -0.92 0.20
CA VAL A 99 -4.78 0.29 0.89
C VAL A 99 -5.80 1.39 0.65
N GLU A 100 -6.33 1.94 1.73
CA GLU A 100 -7.28 3.04 1.70
C GLU A 100 -6.70 4.22 2.46
N LEU A 101 -6.65 5.38 1.81
CA LEU A 101 -6.19 6.63 2.43
C LEU A 101 -7.39 7.47 2.80
N ASN A 102 -7.36 8.05 4.00
CA ASN A 102 -8.43 8.91 4.51
C ASN A 102 -7.87 10.32 4.74
N PRO A 103 -7.60 11.08 3.66
CA PRO A 103 -7.01 12.41 3.79
C PRO A 103 -8.04 13.42 4.30
N PRO A 104 -7.58 14.57 4.84
CA PRO A 104 -8.47 15.68 5.14
C PRO A 104 -9.27 16.13 3.91
N ALA A 105 -10.45 16.66 4.13
CA ALA A 105 -11.32 17.13 3.06
C ALA A 105 -10.59 18.16 2.18
N GLY A 106 -10.70 18.00 0.87
CA GLY A 106 -10.08 18.90 -0.09
C GLY A 106 -8.60 18.67 -0.34
N PHE A 107 -7.96 17.73 0.34
CA PHE A 107 -6.56 17.41 0.16
C PHE A 107 -6.40 16.07 -0.56
N ARG A 108 -5.60 16.06 -1.63
CA ARG A 108 -5.29 14.84 -2.38
C ARG A 108 -3.83 14.48 -2.18
N PRO A 109 -3.53 13.50 -1.31
CA PRO A 109 -2.15 13.14 -1.01
C PRO A 109 -1.51 12.36 -2.15
N GLN A 110 -0.19 12.41 -2.22
CA GLN A 110 0.57 11.52 -3.09
C GLN A 110 1.23 10.46 -2.23
N VAL A 111 0.70 9.26 -2.31
CA VAL A 111 1.19 8.10 -1.57
C VAL A 111 1.49 6.99 -2.57
N SER A 112 2.68 6.43 -2.47
CA SER A 112 3.06 5.26 -3.25
C SER A 112 3.15 4.03 -2.36
N ALA A 113 2.77 2.88 -2.92
CA ALA A 113 2.98 1.58 -2.31
C ALA A 113 4.06 0.86 -3.09
N MET A 114 5.03 0.29 -2.38
CA MET A 114 6.08 -0.51 -2.97
C MET A 114 6.02 -1.91 -2.39
N VAL A 115 6.13 -2.90 -3.26
CA VAL A 115 6.27 -4.30 -2.86
C VAL A 115 7.67 -4.76 -3.20
N GLU A 116 8.43 -5.11 -2.18
CA GLU A 116 9.78 -5.67 -2.32
C GLU A 116 9.72 -7.14 -1.99
N TYR A 117 10.32 -7.98 -2.81
CA TYR A 117 10.25 -9.43 -2.66
C TYR A 117 11.60 -10.06 -2.93
N ALA A 118 11.82 -11.19 -2.23
CA ALA A 118 13.00 -12.03 -2.43
C ALA A 118 12.54 -13.47 -2.61
N PHE A 119 13.27 -14.22 -3.43
CA PHE A 119 12.99 -15.64 -3.66
C PHE A 119 14.31 -16.42 -3.76
N PRO A 120 14.27 -17.72 -3.39
CA PRO A 120 15.47 -18.56 -3.42
C PRO A 120 16.06 -18.75 -4.82
#